data_2f93e2b185490a97803416cbedfb7226
#
_entry.id   2f93e2b185490a97803416cbedfb7226
#
_cell.length_a   1.000
_cell.length_b   1.000
_cell.length_c   1.000
_cell.angle_alpha   90.00
_cell.angle_beta   90.00
_cell.angle_gamma   90.00
#
_symmetry.space_group_name_H-M   'P 1'
#
loop_
_entity.id
_entity.type
_entity.pdbx_description
1 polymer ?
#
loop_
_entity_poly.entity_id
_entity_poly.type
_entity_poly.pdbx_seq_one_letter_code
_entity_poly.pdbx_strand_id
1 'polypeptide(L)'
;MFKGSLLAGLLVLAPVVALAQVPGMTFPADPYTASSPLSRTHVPLAERIAHGGDPSKWEHHPSSHNGSGPLDYMALFDGSGKTAKFNLGVNLFFLHHGVLLPGGGIGEHFHNYCEEMFVIFDGEAEYSIDSHTSTLKGPAGAVARLGHSHAITNQTSKPVQWMNINVGLLPHFYDAWNLDDGRVGAPKDTIPQFIHMNLDKSLDKPMPNFEGGKGTAMYHRGLDPTAFYTTWSYVDHLLLPPGVTAGPNVKPDMAEIYYVMSGEGTATIEGETAHIKPGDAVPAALGESRAFAASDGAPLELMIIGIARDFESKKAYMLTDENRMRTGPR
;
A
#
# COMPACT_ATOMS: atom_id res chain seq x y z
N MET A 1 -20.62 4.47 -68.64
CA MET A 1 -19.30 4.83 -68.13
C MET A 1 -19.40 4.95 -66.60
N PHE A 2 -19.07 3.93 -65.91
CA PHE A 2 -19.01 3.96 -64.41
C PHE A 2 -17.53 4.00 -64.01
N LYS A 3 -17.14 5.08 -63.32
CA LYS A 3 -15.81 5.21 -62.71
C LYS A 3 -15.89 4.62 -61.29
N GLY A 4 -15.25 3.49 -61.09
CA GLY A 4 -15.03 2.94 -59.75
C GLY A 4 -13.86 3.60 -59.08
N SER A 5 -14.09 4.18 -57.88
CA SER A 5 -13.02 4.67 -56.99
C SER A 5 -12.54 3.54 -56.10
N LEU A 6 -11.27 3.18 -56.24
CA LEU A 6 -10.60 2.31 -55.24
C LEU A 6 -10.25 3.16 -54.03
N LEU A 7 -10.82 2.80 -52.88
CA LEU A 7 -10.31 3.27 -51.58
C LEU A 7 -9.14 2.37 -51.16
N ALA A 8 -7.93 2.93 -51.15
CA ALA A 8 -6.77 2.29 -50.56
C ALA A 8 -6.79 2.52 -49.05
N GLY A 9 -7.06 1.46 -48.29
CA GLY A 9 -6.94 1.48 -46.84
C GLY A 9 -5.48 1.54 -46.44
N LEU A 10 -5.08 2.61 -45.74
CA LEU A 10 -3.76 2.73 -45.13
C LEU A 10 -3.78 1.91 -43.84
N LEU A 11 -3.09 0.76 -43.84
CA LEU A 11 -2.82 0.01 -42.63
C LEU A 11 -1.70 0.72 -41.84
N VAL A 12 -2.05 1.46 -40.81
CA VAL A 12 -1.07 2.04 -39.87
C VAL A 12 -0.62 0.91 -38.96
N LEU A 13 0.54 0.31 -39.23
CA LEU A 13 1.26 -0.56 -38.32
C LEU A 13 1.84 0.32 -37.21
N ALA A 14 1.28 0.24 -36.03
CA ALA A 14 1.91 0.82 -34.82
C ALA A 14 3.26 0.11 -34.60
N PRO A 15 4.36 0.85 -34.33
CA PRO A 15 5.62 0.21 -34.03
C PRO A 15 5.51 -0.54 -32.71
N VAL A 16 5.67 -1.87 -32.75
CA VAL A 16 5.95 -2.65 -31.55
C VAL A 16 7.33 -2.21 -31.08
N VAL A 17 7.39 -1.43 -30.01
CA VAL A 17 8.65 -1.13 -29.33
C VAL A 17 9.08 -2.44 -28.67
N ALA A 18 9.93 -3.20 -29.34
CA ALA A 18 10.62 -4.31 -28.72
C ALA A 18 11.53 -3.73 -27.63
N LEU A 19 11.19 -3.94 -26.38
CA LEU A 19 12.12 -3.69 -25.27
C LEU A 19 13.39 -4.50 -25.55
N ALA A 20 14.51 -3.79 -25.74
CA ALA A 20 15.80 -4.42 -25.97
C ALA A 20 16.11 -5.31 -24.77
N GLN A 21 16.14 -6.64 -25.00
CA GLN A 21 16.56 -7.59 -23.97
C GLN A 21 18.01 -7.30 -23.62
N VAL A 22 18.28 -7.01 -22.36
CA VAL A 22 19.65 -6.96 -21.84
C VAL A 22 20.18 -8.41 -21.89
N PRO A 23 21.30 -8.69 -22.57
CA PRO A 23 21.84 -10.03 -22.67
C PRO A 23 22.07 -10.64 -21.28
N GLY A 24 21.48 -11.82 -21.02
CA GLY A 24 21.59 -12.52 -19.76
C GLY A 24 20.48 -12.22 -18.74
N MET A 25 19.56 -11.29 -19.02
CA MET A 25 18.40 -11.01 -18.18
C MET A 25 17.15 -11.63 -18.78
N THR A 26 16.65 -12.70 -18.17
CA THR A 26 15.33 -13.24 -18.48
C THR A 26 14.33 -12.65 -17.48
N PHE A 27 13.48 -11.74 -17.93
CA PHE A 27 12.33 -11.32 -17.12
C PHE A 27 11.32 -12.47 -17.11
N PRO A 28 10.82 -12.89 -15.94
CA PRO A 28 9.71 -13.83 -15.88
C PRO A 28 8.55 -13.25 -16.70
N ALA A 29 7.82 -14.10 -17.40
CA ALA A 29 6.59 -13.69 -18.07
C ALA A 29 5.66 -13.10 -17.00
N ASP A 30 5.11 -11.92 -17.27
CA ASP A 30 4.14 -11.29 -16.36
C ASP A 30 2.92 -12.22 -16.22
N PRO A 31 2.69 -12.85 -15.06
CA PRO A 31 1.54 -13.71 -14.85
C PRO A 31 0.22 -12.91 -14.88
N TYR A 32 0.28 -11.58 -14.89
CA TYR A 32 -0.86 -10.66 -14.89
C TYR A 32 -1.06 -9.95 -16.22
N THR A 33 -0.54 -10.48 -17.34
CA THR A 33 -0.91 -9.96 -18.64
C THR A 33 -2.42 -9.97 -18.79
N ALA A 34 -2.99 -8.87 -19.25
CA ALA A 34 -4.44 -8.63 -19.34
C ALA A 34 -5.24 -9.66 -20.15
N SER A 35 -4.57 -10.64 -20.78
CA SER A 35 -5.16 -11.71 -21.56
C SER A 35 -5.45 -13.00 -20.77
N SER A 36 -4.98 -13.13 -19.53
CA SER A 36 -5.29 -14.29 -18.69
C SER A 36 -6.28 -13.90 -17.62
N PRO A 37 -7.54 -14.36 -17.66
CA PRO A 37 -8.38 -14.30 -16.48
C PRO A 37 -7.61 -15.03 -15.39
N LEU A 38 -7.37 -14.33 -14.27
CA LEU A 38 -6.74 -14.93 -13.10
C LEU A 38 -7.58 -16.13 -12.68
N SER A 39 -7.16 -17.33 -13.08
CA SER A 39 -7.71 -18.57 -12.54
C SER A 39 -7.26 -18.64 -11.09
N ARG A 40 -8.02 -17.95 -10.21
CA ARG A 40 -7.75 -17.96 -8.78
C ARG A 40 -8.38 -19.21 -8.21
N THR A 41 -7.58 -20.07 -7.64
CA THR A 41 -8.10 -21.04 -6.68
C THR A 41 -8.76 -20.23 -5.57
N HIS A 42 -10.03 -20.51 -5.27
CA HIS A 42 -10.74 -19.86 -4.21
C HIS A 42 -10.04 -20.13 -2.86
N VAL A 43 -9.73 -19.07 -2.13
CA VAL A 43 -9.19 -19.13 -0.77
C VAL A 43 -10.22 -18.46 0.14
N PRO A 44 -10.75 -19.16 1.17
CA PRO A 44 -11.71 -18.59 2.10
C PRO A 44 -11.21 -17.30 2.74
N LEU A 45 -12.11 -16.32 2.94
CA LEU A 45 -11.74 -15.02 3.51
C LEU A 45 -10.96 -15.15 4.82
N ALA A 46 -11.38 -16.04 5.70
CA ALA A 46 -10.71 -16.26 7.00
C ALA A 46 -9.26 -16.73 6.87
N GLU A 47 -8.89 -17.37 5.74
CA GLU A 47 -7.51 -17.78 5.46
C GLU A 47 -6.70 -16.70 4.72
N ARG A 48 -7.39 -15.71 4.13
CA ARG A 48 -6.78 -14.59 3.41
C ARG A 48 -6.40 -13.43 4.32
N ILE A 49 -7.14 -13.26 5.44
CA ILE A 49 -6.86 -12.22 6.43
C ILE A 49 -5.53 -12.54 7.12
N ALA A 50 -4.63 -11.57 7.07
CA ALA A 50 -3.37 -11.67 7.80
C ALA A 50 -3.53 -11.06 9.20
N HIS A 51 -3.19 -11.83 10.24
CA HIS A 51 -3.37 -11.45 11.65
C HIS A 51 -2.05 -10.98 12.26
N GLY A 52 -1.77 -9.69 12.20
CA GLY A 52 -0.52 -9.07 12.68
C GLY A 52 -0.54 -8.61 14.14
N GLY A 53 -1.70 -8.61 14.78
CA GLY A 53 -1.88 -8.07 16.14
C GLY A 53 -1.35 -8.94 17.29
N ASP A 54 -0.71 -10.07 17.00
CA ASP A 54 -0.14 -10.97 18.03
C ASP A 54 1.39 -10.87 18.05
N PRO A 55 2.00 -10.14 19.03
CA PRO A 55 3.45 -9.97 19.10
C PRO A 55 4.22 -11.29 19.29
N SER A 56 3.58 -12.35 19.78
CA SER A 56 4.25 -13.65 19.97
C SER A 56 4.62 -14.33 18.64
N LYS A 57 4.09 -13.84 17.52
CA LYS A 57 4.36 -14.30 16.17
C LYS A 57 5.37 -13.45 15.41
N TRP A 58 5.85 -12.36 16.01
CA TRP A 58 6.84 -11.51 15.41
C TRP A 58 8.24 -12.10 15.56
N GLU A 59 9.04 -11.99 14.52
CA GLU A 59 10.43 -12.41 14.52
C GLU A 59 11.33 -11.26 14.95
N HIS A 60 12.30 -11.58 15.82
CA HIS A 60 13.31 -10.63 16.28
C HIS A 60 14.43 -10.48 15.25
N HIS A 61 14.68 -9.25 14.82
CA HIS A 61 15.78 -8.89 13.95
C HIS A 61 16.72 -7.93 14.68
N PRO A 62 18.03 -8.27 14.83
CA PRO A 62 18.98 -7.39 15.52
C PRO A 62 19.24 -6.09 14.78
N SER A 63 19.01 -6.07 13.47
CA SER A 63 19.04 -4.88 12.59
C SER A 63 18.41 -5.22 11.25
N SER A 64 18.10 -4.19 10.45
CA SER A 64 17.71 -4.32 9.05
C SER A 64 18.47 -3.28 8.23
N HIS A 65 18.99 -3.66 7.05
CA HIS A 65 19.77 -2.80 6.16
C HIS A 65 20.90 -2.03 6.88
N ASN A 66 21.63 -2.72 7.76
CA ASN A 66 22.67 -2.13 8.62
C ASN A 66 22.16 -0.97 9.50
N GLY A 67 20.87 -1.01 9.87
CA GLY A 67 20.25 -0.05 10.76
C GLY A 67 20.76 -0.10 12.19
N SER A 68 20.34 0.87 12.98
CA SER A 68 20.90 1.19 14.30
C SER A 68 20.60 0.18 15.41
N GLY A 69 19.68 -0.74 15.21
CA GLY A 69 19.32 -1.68 16.27
C GLY A 69 18.05 -2.48 15.99
N PRO A 70 17.50 -3.12 17.01
CA PRO A 70 16.55 -4.20 16.84
C PRO A 70 15.14 -3.74 16.49
N LEU A 71 14.47 -4.62 15.75
CA LEU A 71 13.05 -4.52 15.43
C LEU A 71 12.42 -5.92 15.46
N ASP A 72 11.15 -5.99 15.81
CA ASP A 72 10.38 -7.23 15.78
C ASP A 72 9.23 -7.07 14.80
N TYR A 73 9.07 -8.01 13.85
CA TYR A 73 7.99 -7.93 12.87
C TYR A 73 7.62 -9.28 12.28
N MET A 74 6.49 -9.29 11.58
CA MET A 74 6.08 -10.39 10.72
C MET A 74 5.65 -9.87 9.34
N ALA A 75 5.75 -10.73 8.33
CA ALA A 75 5.15 -10.50 7.03
C ALA A 75 3.64 -10.77 7.11
N LEU A 76 2.81 -9.76 6.86
CA LEU A 76 1.37 -9.92 6.65
C LEU A 76 1.10 -10.44 5.24
N PHE A 77 1.79 -9.87 4.25
CA PHE A 77 1.79 -10.33 2.86
C PHE A 77 3.23 -10.37 2.35
N ASP A 78 3.55 -11.40 1.60
CA ASP A 78 4.84 -11.58 0.94
C ASP A 78 4.59 -12.06 -0.50
N GLY A 79 4.85 -11.18 -1.45
CA GLY A 79 4.70 -11.46 -2.89
C GLY A 79 5.75 -12.42 -3.44
N SER A 80 6.75 -12.83 -2.65
CA SER A 80 7.73 -13.85 -3.04
C SER A 80 7.13 -15.26 -3.16
N GLY A 81 5.87 -15.43 -2.73
CA GLY A 81 5.15 -16.70 -2.78
C GLY A 81 5.50 -17.68 -1.67
N LYS A 82 6.39 -17.29 -0.73
CA LYS A 82 6.75 -18.17 0.39
C LYS A 82 5.70 -18.19 1.49
N THR A 83 5.02 -17.10 1.72
CA THR A 83 3.99 -16.95 2.77
C THR A 83 2.62 -16.56 2.24
N ALA A 84 2.54 -16.02 1.02
CA ALA A 84 1.29 -15.55 0.44
C ALA A 84 0.37 -16.70 0.03
N LYS A 85 -0.60 -16.99 0.87
CA LYS A 85 -1.70 -17.91 0.54
C LYS A 85 -2.64 -17.31 -0.52
N PHE A 86 -2.57 -16.00 -0.76
CA PHE A 86 -3.49 -15.27 -1.61
C PHE A 86 -2.77 -14.20 -2.43
N ASN A 87 -3.06 -14.17 -3.73
CA ASN A 87 -2.51 -13.19 -4.66
C ASN A 87 -3.53 -12.10 -4.96
N LEU A 88 -3.17 -10.85 -4.66
CA LEU A 88 -3.99 -9.66 -4.94
C LEU A 88 -4.16 -9.36 -6.44
N GLY A 89 -3.28 -9.91 -7.28
CA GLY A 89 -3.24 -9.61 -8.71
C GLY A 89 -2.59 -8.27 -9.05
N VAL A 90 -1.75 -7.75 -8.16
CA VAL A 90 -0.99 -6.50 -8.32
C VAL A 90 0.43 -6.67 -7.78
N ASN A 91 1.32 -5.73 -8.09
CA ASN A 91 2.74 -5.81 -7.72
C ASN A 91 3.02 -5.40 -6.27
N LEU A 92 2.28 -5.92 -5.30
CA LEU A 92 2.65 -5.82 -3.89
C LEU A 92 3.78 -6.81 -3.60
N PHE A 93 4.96 -6.32 -3.19
CA PHE A 93 6.05 -7.22 -2.81
C PHE A 93 5.89 -7.71 -1.40
N PHE A 94 5.66 -6.81 -0.46
CA PHE A 94 5.37 -7.21 0.92
C PHE A 94 4.61 -6.12 1.69
N LEU A 95 4.01 -6.57 2.77
CA LEU A 95 3.47 -5.77 3.85
C LEU A 95 3.97 -6.38 5.15
N HIS A 96 4.88 -5.69 5.85
CA HIS A 96 5.38 -6.08 7.15
C HIS A 96 4.73 -5.24 8.24
N HIS A 97 4.50 -5.84 9.40
CA HIS A 97 3.97 -5.16 10.59
C HIS A 97 4.72 -5.61 11.84
N GLY A 98 5.01 -4.66 12.74
CA GLY A 98 5.71 -4.94 13.97
C GLY A 98 6.04 -3.69 14.78
N VAL A 99 7.18 -3.70 15.45
CA VAL A 99 7.68 -2.60 16.28
C VAL A 99 9.15 -2.30 16.01
N LEU A 100 9.48 -1.01 15.98
CA LEU A 100 10.84 -0.54 16.14
C LEU A 100 11.11 -0.45 17.64
N LEU A 101 12.03 -1.25 18.15
CA LEU A 101 12.42 -1.19 19.56
C LEU A 101 13.21 0.10 19.86
N PRO A 102 13.38 0.51 21.12
CA PRO A 102 14.20 1.67 21.47
C PRO A 102 15.61 1.58 20.88
N GLY A 103 16.02 2.62 20.14
CA GLY A 103 17.26 2.65 19.38
C GLY A 103 17.25 1.80 18.10
N GLY A 104 16.14 1.14 17.79
CA GLY A 104 15.99 0.28 16.62
C GLY A 104 15.65 1.05 15.36
N GLY A 105 15.91 0.43 14.20
CA GLY A 105 15.62 1.06 12.92
C GLY A 105 16.05 0.27 11.71
N ILE A 106 15.69 0.77 10.56
CA ILE A 106 16.07 0.28 9.24
C ILE A 106 17.07 1.27 8.67
N GLY A 107 18.28 0.80 8.34
CA GLY A 107 19.36 1.62 7.84
C GLY A 107 19.09 2.17 6.45
N GLU A 108 19.88 3.16 6.06
CA GLU A 108 19.72 3.85 4.78
C GLU A 108 20.01 2.91 3.61
N HIS A 109 19.02 2.77 2.76
CA HIS A 109 19.09 1.96 1.54
C HIS A 109 18.16 2.56 0.48
N PHE A 110 18.26 2.09 -0.75
CA PHE A 110 17.36 2.50 -1.84
C PHE A 110 17.00 1.33 -2.74
N HIS A 111 15.91 1.52 -3.50
CA HIS A 111 15.41 0.59 -4.49
C HIS A 111 15.26 1.30 -5.85
N ASN A 112 15.64 0.62 -6.94
CA ASN A 112 15.42 1.15 -8.29
C ASN A 112 14.10 0.66 -8.91
N TYR A 113 13.58 -0.48 -8.42
CA TYR A 113 12.45 -1.17 -9.03
C TYR A 113 11.23 -1.30 -8.12
N CYS A 114 11.26 -0.71 -6.95
CA CYS A 114 10.09 -0.63 -6.09
C CYS A 114 10.06 0.66 -5.28
N GLU A 115 8.87 1.05 -4.85
CA GLU A 115 8.64 2.12 -3.89
C GLU A 115 8.35 1.52 -2.54
N GLU A 116 8.88 2.14 -1.51
CA GLU A 116 8.73 1.68 -0.14
C GLU A 116 8.21 2.80 0.76
N MET A 117 7.33 2.45 1.67
CA MET A 117 6.81 3.37 2.66
C MET A 117 6.91 2.79 4.05
N PHE A 118 7.44 3.58 4.97
CA PHE A 118 7.30 3.33 6.38
C PHE A 118 6.12 4.10 6.95
N VAL A 119 5.31 3.43 7.77
CA VAL A 119 4.19 4.02 8.52
C VAL A 119 4.42 3.72 9.99
N ILE A 120 4.22 4.70 10.86
CA ILE A 120 4.12 4.49 12.29
C ILE A 120 2.69 4.78 12.75
N PHE A 121 2.17 3.96 13.67
CA PHE A 121 0.80 4.07 14.15
C PHE A 121 0.70 4.82 15.47
N ASP A 122 1.78 4.87 16.23
CA ASP A 122 1.87 5.57 17.50
C ASP A 122 3.26 6.22 17.68
N GLY A 123 3.48 6.89 18.79
CA GLY A 123 4.77 7.45 19.15
C GLY A 123 5.34 8.43 18.13
N GLU A 124 6.65 8.40 17.97
CA GLU A 124 7.39 9.18 16.97
C GLU A 124 8.63 8.44 16.49
N ALA A 125 9.04 8.70 15.25
CA ALA A 125 10.26 8.16 14.68
C ALA A 125 10.94 9.19 13.78
N GLU A 126 12.25 9.04 13.58
CA GLU A 126 13.02 9.83 12.63
C GLU A 126 12.98 9.14 11.28
N TYR A 127 12.49 9.86 10.29
CA TYR A 127 12.44 9.44 8.88
C TYR A 127 13.52 10.17 8.11
N SER A 128 14.26 9.44 7.32
CA SER A 128 15.22 10.00 6.36
C SER A 128 14.82 9.61 4.95
N ILE A 129 14.75 10.58 4.05
CA ILE A 129 14.62 10.38 2.60
C ILE A 129 15.74 11.20 1.95
N ASP A 130 16.59 10.54 1.21
CA ASP A 130 17.85 11.10 0.70
C ASP A 130 18.69 11.71 1.85
N SER A 131 19.07 12.97 1.76
CA SER A 131 19.84 13.67 2.81
C SER A 131 18.96 14.34 3.88
N HIS A 132 17.64 14.30 3.75
CA HIS A 132 16.70 15.00 4.61
C HIS A 132 16.16 14.10 5.72
N THR A 133 16.25 14.53 6.96
CA THR A 133 15.74 13.77 8.12
C THR A 133 14.75 14.65 8.90
N SER A 134 13.60 14.10 9.25
CA SER A 134 12.60 14.76 10.10
C SER A 134 11.96 13.78 11.07
N THR A 135 11.54 14.26 12.23
CA THR A 135 10.73 13.48 13.17
C THR A 135 9.26 13.55 12.73
N LEU A 136 8.63 12.41 12.45
CA LEU A 136 7.19 12.30 12.27
C LEU A 136 6.56 11.72 13.53
N LYS A 137 5.36 12.20 13.85
CA LYS A 137 4.54 11.72 14.95
C LYS A 137 3.39 10.88 14.39
N GLY A 138 3.22 9.67 14.91
CA GLY A 138 2.17 8.74 14.47
C GLY A 138 0.74 9.19 14.85
N PRO A 139 -0.26 8.76 14.07
CA PRO A 139 -0.13 7.91 12.88
C PRO A 139 0.34 8.70 11.64
N ALA A 140 1.47 8.33 11.09
CA ALA A 140 2.11 9.04 9.97
C ALA A 140 2.97 8.10 9.13
N GLY A 141 3.27 8.50 7.90
CA GLY A 141 4.16 7.73 7.04
C GLY A 141 4.86 8.60 6.00
N ALA A 142 5.95 8.08 5.44
CA ALA A 142 6.67 8.71 4.36
C ALA A 142 7.05 7.66 3.30
N VAL A 143 6.92 8.04 2.02
CA VAL A 143 7.21 7.19 0.88
C VAL A 143 8.56 7.56 0.26
N ALA A 144 9.41 6.55 0.07
CA ALA A 144 10.58 6.63 -0.78
C ALA A 144 10.22 6.12 -2.17
N ARG A 145 10.34 7.00 -3.18
CA ARG A 145 10.11 6.65 -4.57
C ARG A 145 11.35 5.97 -5.17
N LEU A 146 11.18 5.46 -6.38
CA LEU A 146 12.25 4.77 -7.13
C LEU A 146 13.55 5.57 -7.11
N GLY A 147 14.65 4.95 -6.69
CA GLY A 147 15.98 5.55 -6.66
C GLY A 147 16.25 6.51 -5.49
N HIS A 148 15.27 6.76 -4.62
CA HIS A 148 15.47 7.59 -3.42
C HIS A 148 15.88 6.73 -2.23
N SER A 149 16.96 7.12 -1.54
CA SER A 149 17.37 6.45 -0.31
C SER A 149 16.44 6.77 0.85
N HIS A 150 16.32 5.84 1.77
CA HIS A 150 15.45 6.02 2.95
C HIS A 150 15.92 5.20 4.15
N ALA A 151 15.56 5.70 5.32
CA ALA A 151 15.78 5.06 6.61
C ALA A 151 14.68 5.46 7.60
N ILE A 152 14.52 4.65 8.65
CA ILE A 152 13.68 4.99 9.80
C ILE A 152 14.38 4.57 11.08
N THR A 153 14.35 5.42 12.11
CA THR A 153 14.94 5.11 13.41
C THR A 153 14.02 5.53 14.55
N ASN A 154 13.91 4.69 15.56
CA ASN A 154 13.23 5.01 16.81
C ASN A 154 14.26 5.49 17.85
N GLN A 155 14.39 6.78 18.02
CA GLN A 155 15.28 7.41 19.00
C GLN A 155 14.60 7.63 20.36
N THR A 156 13.38 7.11 20.55
CA THR A 156 12.64 7.22 21.81
C THR A 156 12.98 6.07 22.76
N SER A 157 12.52 6.16 24.00
CA SER A 157 12.68 5.09 25.00
C SER A 157 11.57 4.04 25.00
N LYS A 158 10.62 4.11 24.03
CA LYS A 158 9.48 3.20 23.93
C LYS A 158 9.47 2.52 22.58
N PRO A 159 8.95 1.28 22.46
CA PRO A 159 8.67 0.69 21.16
C PRO A 159 7.68 1.57 20.37
N VAL A 160 7.84 1.62 19.04
CA VAL A 160 6.97 2.34 18.11
C VAL A 160 6.39 1.31 17.14
N GLN A 161 5.06 1.21 17.08
CA GLN A 161 4.41 0.34 16.10
C GLN A 161 4.62 0.89 14.69
N TRP A 162 5.05 0.02 13.78
CA TRP A 162 5.34 0.40 12.40
C TRP A 162 4.87 -0.63 11.40
N MET A 163 4.80 -0.20 10.17
CA MET A 163 4.52 -1.02 9.00
C MET A 163 5.47 -0.64 7.88
N ASN A 164 5.85 -1.64 7.10
CA ASN A 164 6.61 -1.48 5.89
C ASN A 164 5.78 -1.98 4.70
N ILE A 165 5.59 -1.13 3.69
CA ILE A 165 4.80 -1.41 2.50
C ILE A 165 5.71 -1.24 1.29
N ASN A 166 5.80 -2.27 0.44
CA ASN A 166 6.63 -2.21 -0.76
C ASN A 166 5.83 -2.61 -2.00
N VAL A 167 5.80 -1.73 -3.01
CA VAL A 167 5.10 -1.92 -4.28
C VAL A 167 6.07 -1.85 -5.44
N GLY A 168 6.11 -2.91 -6.25
CA GLY A 168 7.04 -3.05 -7.35
C GLY A 168 6.64 -2.31 -8.61
N LEU A 169 7.65 -1.88 -9.37
CA LEU A 169 7.49 -1.37 -10.73
C LEU A 169 7.26 -2.51 -11.72
N LEU A 170 8.00 -3.61 -11.55
CA LEU A 170 7.94 -4.81 -12.36
C LEU A 170 7.55 -6.01 -11.49
N PRO A 171 6.74 -6.95 -12.03
CA PRO A 171 6.39 -8.17 -11.29
C PRO A 171 7.62 -8.98 -10.91
N HIS A 172 7.66 -9.45 -9.67
CA HIS A 172 8.70 -10.34 -9.13
C HIS A 172 10.14 -9.82 -9.22
N PHE A 173 10.34 -8.51 -9.43
CA PHE A 173 11.65 -7.90 -9.51
C PHE A 173 11.88 -6.96 -8.33
N TYR A 174 12.57 -7.45 -7.31
CA TYR A 174 12.94 -6.72 -6.10
C TYR A 174 14.45 -6.47 -6.08
N ASP A 175 14.86 -5.26 -5.71
CA ASP A 175 16.24 -4.89 -5.44
C ASP A 175 16.34 -4.07 -4.14
N ALA A 176 17.49 -4.14 -3.47
CA ALA A 176 17.80 -3.30 -2.33
C ALA A 176 19.30 -3.03 -2.27
N TRP A 177 19.68 -1.77 -2.09
CA TRP A 177 21.07 -1.31 -2.07
C TRP A 177 21.36 -0.57 -0.77
N ASN A 178 22.12 -1.22 0.13
CA ASN A 178 22.49 -0.65 1.41
C ASN A 178 23.54 0.45 1.24
N LEU A 179 23.40 1.53 2.01
CA LEU A 179 24.35 2.66 2.04
C LEU A 179 25.23 2.64 3.29
N ASP A 180 25.10 1.62 4.15
CA ASP A 180 25.87 1.43 5.38
C ASP A 180 25.81 2.62 6.36
N ASP A 181 24.71 3.37 6.35
CA ASP A 181 24.40 4.47 7.25
C ASP A 181 23.06 4.21 7.98
N GLY A 182 23.10 4.20 9.31
CA GLY A 182 21.90 4.07 10.14
C GLY A 182 21.13 5.38 10.32
N ARG A 183 21.64 6.49 9.82
CA ARG A 183 21.10 7.85 9.95
C ARG A 183 20.92 8.33 11.41
N VAL A 184 21.54 7.65 12.37
CA VAL A 184 21.47 8.01 13.79
C VAL A 184 22.21 9.33 14.03
N GLY A 185 21.50 10.30 14.62
CA GLY A 185 22.06 11.63 14.91
C GLY A 185 22.22 12.52 13.67
N ALA A 186 21.61 12.17 12.54
CA ALA A 186 21.56 13.05 11.37
C ALA A 186 20.91 14.39 11.70
N PRO A 187 21.37 15.51 11.08
CA PRO A 187 20.71 16.80 11.23
C PRO A 187 19.24 16.72 10.83
N LYS A 188 18.35 17.32 11.64
CA LYS A 188 16.90 17.25 11.40
C LYS A 188 16.37 18.53 10.82
N ASP A 189 15.57 18.39 9.76
CA ASP A 189 14.74 19.47 9.24
C ASP A 189 13.52 19.66 10.15
N THR A 190 13.19 20.91 10.47
CA THR A 190 12.01 21.25 11.28
C THR A 190 10.71 21.03 10.53
N ILE A 191 10.76 21.05 9.20
CA ILE A 191 9.65 20.76 8.29
C ILE A 191 10.13 19.66 7.34
N PRO A 192 9.43 18.53 7.23
CA PRO A 192 9.82 17.44 6.32
C PRO A 192 10.00 17.96 4.88
N GLN A 193 11.13 17.65 4.28
CA GLN A 193 11.47 18.00 2.89
C GLN A 193 11.23 16.84 1.93
N PHE A 194 10.31 15.94 2.28
CA PHE A 194 9.95 14.75 1.53
C PHE A 194 8.44 14.52 1.57
N ILE A 195 7.94 13.64 0.69
CA ILE A 195 6.52 13.26 0.66
C ILE A 195 6.20 12.46 1.92
N HIS A 196 5.28 12.96 2.70
CA HIS A 196 4.78 12.32 3.91
C HIS A 196 3.26 12.46 4.02
N MET A 197 2.67 11.62 4.85
CA MET A 197 1.25 11.67 5.19
C MET A 197 1.04 11.69 6.69
N ASN A 198 -0.13 12.16 7.07
CA ASN A 198 -0.67 12.04 8.42
C ASN A 198 -2.02 11.32 8.31
N LEU A 199 -2.23 10.29 9.13
CA LEU A 199 -3.46 9.50 9.19
C LEU A 199 -4.30 9.84 10.44
N ASP A 200 -4.05 10.99 11.08
CA ASP A 200 -4.81 11.39 12.26
C ASP A 200 -6.29 11.65 11.89
N LYS A 201 -7.18 11.00 12.59
CA LYS A 201 -8.64 11.12 12.41
C LYS A 201 -9.19 12.54 12.54
N SER A 202 -8.43 13.47 13.13
CA SER A 202 -8.82 14.89 13.16
C SER A 202 -8.84 15.54 11.77
N LEU A 203 -8.20 14.91 10.78
CA LEU A 203 -8.19 15.35 9.39
C LEU A 203 -9.39 14.82 8.60
N ASP A 204 -10.13 13.89 9.16
CA ASP A 204 -11.26 13.25 8.50
C ASP A 204 -12.39 14.24 8.18
N LYS A 205 -13.02 14.01 7.05
CA LYS A 205 -14.23 14.71 6.62
C LYS A 205 -15.41 13.73 6.52
N PRO A 206 -16.63 14.18 6.81
CA PRO A 206 -17.81 13.32 6.71
C PRO A 206 -18.05 12.91 5.25
N MET A 207 -18.24 11.62 5.05
CA MET A 207 -18.56 10.98 3.77
C MET A 207 -19.83 10.14 3.91
N PRO A 208 -21.00 10.71 3.58
CA PRO A 208 -22.25 9.96 3.62
C PRO A 208 -22.26 8.81 2.60
N ASN A 209 -22.77 7.66 3.02
CA ASN A 209 -22.93 6.47 2.18
C ASN A 209 -21.64 6.03 1.47
N PHE A 210 -20.51 6.04 2.20
CA PHE A 210 -19.20 5.74 1.66
C PHE A 210 -19.20 4.41 0.88
N GLU A 211 -18.84 4.49 -0.40
CA GLU A 211 -18.81 3.35 -1.35
C GLU A 211 -20.13 2.55 -1.41
N GLY A 212 -21.28 3.20 -1.23
CA GLY A 212 -22.60 2.55 -1.24
C GLY A 212 -23.05 2.02 0.13
N GLY A 213 -22.27 2.25 1.17
CA GLY A 213 -22.61 1.87 2.54
C GLY A 213 -23.73 2.71 3.17
N LYS A 214 -23.98 2.50 4.45
CA LYS A 214 -25.03 3.19 5.22
C LYS A 214 -24.42 4.10 6.28
N GLY A 215 -25.04 5.25 6.49
CA GLY A 215 -24.62 6.23 7.49
C GLY A 215 -23.52 7.15 6.96
N THR A 216 -22.81 7.80 7.86
CA THR A 216 -21.74 8.73 7.52
C THR A 216 -20.41 8.22 8.06
N ALA A 217 -19.53 7.80 7.16
CA ALA A 217 -18.14 7.50 7.46
C ALA A 217 -17.35 8.81 7.63
N MET A 218 -16.22 8.72 8.30
CA MET A 218 -15.24 9.80 8.39
C MET A 218 -14.01 9.37 7.58
N TYR A 219 -13.49 10.22 6.70
CA TYR A 219 -12.50 9.83 5.71
C TYR A 219 -11.55 10.97 5.36
N HIS A 220 -10.29 10.66 5.12
CA HIS A 220 -9.38 11.51 4.36
C HIS A 220 -8.38 10.69 3.55
N ARG A 221 -7.85 11.31 2.49
CA ARG A 221 -6.76 10.76 1.68
C ARG A 221 -5.42 11.21 2.26
N GLY A 222 -4.60 10.24 2.70
CA GLY A 222 -3.26 10.49 3.18
C GLY A 222 -2.28 10.78 2.03
N LEU A 223 -2.26 9.89 1.02
CA LEU A 223 -1.46 10.06 -0.20
C LEU A 223 -2.31 9.74 -1.44
N ASP A 224 -2.22 10.59 -2.44
CA ASP A 224 -2.90 10.43 -3.72
C ASP A 224 -2.00 9.77 -4.80
N PRO A 225 -2.54 9.39 -5.97
CA PRO A 225 -1.79 8.67 -7.00
C PRO A 225 -0.52 9.38 -7.49
N THR A 226 -0.41 10.70 -7.34
CA THR A 226 0.76 11.47 -7.79
C THR A 226 1.95 11.37 -6.84
N ALA A 227 1.74 10.83 -5.64
CA ALA A 227 2.83 10.55 -4.72
C ALA A 227 3.72 9.40 -5.20
N PHE A 228 3.22 8.55 -6.11
CA PHE A 228 3.83 7.28 -6.48
C PHE A 228 4.15 7.18 -7.96
N TYR A 229 5.29 6.56 -8.29
CA TYR A 229 5.72 6.26 -9.66
C TYR A 229 5.33 4.86 -10.13
N THR A 230 5.05 3.92 -9.20
CA THR A 230 4.56 2.58 -9.51
C THR A 230 3.04 2.58 -9.73
N THR A 231 2.43 1.40 -9.77
CA THR A 231 0.96 1.24 -9.79
C THR A 231 0.30 1.53 -8.45
N TRP A 232 1.06 1.82 -7.40
CA TRP A 232 0.52 2.30 -6.13
C TRP A 232 -0.29 3.56 -6.35
N SER A 233 -1.53 3.60 -5.84
CA SER A 233 -2.50 4.62 -6.22
C SER A 233 -2.92 5.51 -5.07
N TYR A 234 -2.96 5.00 -3.85
CA TYR A 234 -3.31 5.81 -2.68
C TYR A 234 -3.05 5.10 -1.36
N VAL A 235 -3.00 5.92 -0.31
CA VAL A 235 -3.18 5.50 1.08
C VAL A 235 -4.23 6.40 1.70
N ASP A 236 -5.29 5.81 2.25
CA ASP A 236 -6.44 6.51 2.80
C ASP A 236 -6.67 6.14 4.27
N HIS A 237 -7.29 7.04 5.00
CA HIS A 237 -7.82 6.81 6.34
C HIS A 237 -9.34 6.75 6.28
N LEU A 238 -9.93 5.75 6.93
CA LEU A 238 -11.38 5.55 7.01
C LEU A 238 -11.76 5.21 8.44
N LEU A 239 -12.68 5.98 9.01
CA LEU A 239 -13.29 5.70 10.30
C LEU A 239 -14.79 5.44 10.09
N LEU A 240 -15.26 4.28 10.47
CA LEU A 240 -16.67 3.91 10.52
C LEU A 240 -17.15 4.05 11.97
N PRO A 241 -18.02 5.03 12.28
CA PRO A 241 -18.71 5.09 13.58
C PRO A 241 -19.54 3.81 13.84
N PRO A 242 -19.91 3.51 15.08
CA PRO A 242 -20.78 2.38 15.40
C PRO A 242 -22.03 2.30 14.52
N GLY A 243 -22.29 1.13 13.93
CA GLY A 243 -23.43 0.88 13.05
C GLY A 243 -23.31 1.48 11.64
N VAL A 244 -22.21 2.17 11.31
CA VAL A 244 -21.92 2.67 9.96
C VAL A 244 -21.24 1.59 9.14
N THR A 245 -21.56 1.54 7.83
CA THR A 245 -20.97 0.59 6.89
C THR A 245 -20.31 1.30 5.71
N ALA A 246 -19.29 0.67 5.13
CA ALA A 246 -18.70 1.01 3.84
C ALA A 246 -19.02 -0.13 2.85
N GLY A 247 -19.35 0.19 1.61
CA GLY A 247 -19.69 -0.80 0.59
C GLY A 247 -21.12 -1.40 0.75
N PRO A 248 -21.47 -2.44 -0.06
CA PRO A 248 -20.55 -3.15 -0.96
C PRO A 248 -20.16 -2.33 -2.18
N ASN A 249 -18.91 -2.46 -2.57
CA ASN A 249 -18.35 -1.84 -3.77
C ASN A 249 -17.45 -2.82 -4.52
N VAL A 250 -17.34 -2.64 -5.84
CA VAL A 250 -16.46 -3.43 -6.72
C VAL A 250 -15.51 -2.49 -7.45
N LYS A 251 -14.22 -2.77 -7.39
CA LYS A 251 -13.19 -2.02 -8.13
C LYS A 251 -12.47 -2.98 -9.10
N PRO A 252 -12.87 -3.03 -10.38
CA PRO A 252 -12.33 -3.99 -11.34
C PRO A 252 -10.82 -3.91 -11.51
N ASP A 253 -10.28 -2.71 -11.43
CA ASP A 253 -8.89 -2.39 -11.77
C ASP A 253 -8.05 -1.92 -10.56
N MET A 254 -8.58 -2.10 -9.34
CA MET A 254 -7.92 -1.70 -8.10
C MET A 254 -8.01 -2.82 -7.07
N ALA A 255 -6.86 -3.31 -6.62
CA ALA A 255 -6.79 -4.14 -5.43
C ALA A 255 -6.54 -3.26 -4.20
N GLU A 256 -7.09 -3.66 -3.06
CA GLU A 256 -6.94 -2.92 -1.81
C GLU A 256 -6.57 -3.83 -0.66
N ILE A 257 -5.81 -3.29 0.28
CA ILE A 257 -5.60 -3.87 1.60
C ILE A 257 -6.19 -2.92 2.62
N TYR A 258 -7.02 -3.46 3.51
CA TYR A 258 -7.63 -2.75 4.62
C TYR A 258 -6.97 -3.21 5.91
N TYR A 259 -6.13 -2.36 6.49
CA TYR A 259 -5.48 -2.63 7.76
C TYR A 259 -6.27 -2.02 8.90
N VAL A 260 -6.61 -2.84 9.90
CA VAL A 260 -7.36 -2.39 11.09
C VAL A 260 -6.39 -1.70 12.07
N MET A 261 -6.48 -0.38 12.15
CA MET A 261 -5.69 0.45 13.06
C MET A 261 -6.25 0.39 14.48
N SER A 262 -7.57 0.49 14.62
CA SER A 262 -8.25 0.40 15.92
C SER A 262 -9.71 -0.04 15.78
N GLY A 263 -10.31 -0.46 16.88
CA GLY A 263 -11.71 -0.92 16.92
C GLY A 263 -11.90 -2.31 16.36
N GLU A 264 -13.17 -2.71 16.21
CA GLU A 264 -13.55 -4.04 15.74
C GLU A 264 -14.75 -3.95 14.82
N GLY A 265 -14.88 -4.93 13.92
CA GLY A 265 -15.98 -4.97 12.97
C GLY A 265 -16.01 -6.24 12.14
N THR A 266 -16.67 -6.15 11.01
CA THR A 266 -16.71 -7.23 10.02
C THR A 266 -16.25 -6.75 8.66
N ALA A 267 -15.52 -7.62 7.96
CA ALA A 267 -15.22 -7.51 6.54
C ALA A 267 -16.03 -8.54 5.78
N THR A 268 -16.60 -8.12 4.65
CA THR A 268 -17.31 -9.03 3.72
C THR A 268 -16.64 -8.89 2.35
N ILE A 269 -16.02 -9.95 1.84
CA ILE A 269 -15.40 -10.01 0.53
C ILE A 269 -16.05 -11.13 -0.26
N GLU A 270 -16.59 -10.85 -1.46
CA GLU A 270 -17.30 -11.82 -2.31
C GLU A 270 -18.40 -12.59 -1.55
N GLY A 271 -19.09 -11.92 -0.62
CA GLY A 271 -20.17 -12.53 0.18
C GLY A 271 -19.70 -13.34 1.40
N GLU A 272 -18.41 -13.59 1.56
CA GLU A 272 -17.86 -14.21 2.76
C GLU A 272 -17.60 -13.15 3.82
N THR A 273 -18.03 -13.40 5.05
CA THR A 273 -17.88 -12.45 6.17
C THR A 273 -16.94 -13.00 7.24
N ALA A 274 -16.06 -12.15 7.73
CA ALA A 274 -15.17 -12.45 8.84
C ALA A 274 -15.15 -11.28 9.85
N HIS A 275 -14.98 -11.61 11.14
CA HIS A 275 -14.70 -10.62 12.17
C HIS A 275 -13.25 -10.13 12.05
N ILE A 276 -13.04 -8.82 12.21
CA ILE A 276 -11.73 -8.16 12.11
C ILE A 276 -11.47 -7.30 13.35
N LYS A 277 -10.19 -7.20 13.72
CA LYS A 277 -9.72 -6.52 14.94
C LYS A 277 -8.35 -5.86 14.69
N PRO A 278 -7.84 -5.03 15.61
CA PRO A 278 -6.58 -4.32 15.44
C PRO A 278 -5.41 -5.24 15.04
N GLY A 279 -4.66 -4.83 14.04
CA GLY A 279 -3.56 -5.60 13.46
C GLY A 279 -3.95 -6.56 12.34
N ASP A 280 -5.24 -6.74 12.06
CA ASP A 280 -5.69 -7.53 10.91
C ASP A 280 -5.53 -6.74 9.60
N ALA A 281 -5.09 -7.41 8.55
CA ALA A 281 -5.03 -6.88 7.20
C ALA A 281 -5.90 -7.73 6.27
N VAL A 282 -6.93 -7.11 5.69
CA VAL A 282 -7.93 -7.75 4.84
C VAL A 282 -7.63 -7.43 3.39
N PRO A 283 -7.29 -8.43 2.55
CA PRO A 283 -7.06 -8.21 1.13
C PRO A 283 -8.37 -8.28 0.34
N ALA A 284 -8.60 -7.30 -0.51
CA ALA A 284 -9.63 -7.31 -1.56
C ALA A 284 -8.93 -7.23 -2.92
N ALA A 285 -8.97 -8.31 -3.69
CA ALA A 285 -8.31 -8.37 -4.97
C ALA A 285 -9.08 -7.63 -6.07
N LEU A 286 -8.48 -7.57 -7.26
CA LEU A 286 -9.09 -6.95 -8.44
C LEU A 286 -10.48 -7.53 -8.71
N GLY A 287 -11.49 -6.68 -8.85
CA GLY A 287 -12.85 -7.05 -9.20
C GLY A 287 -13.67 -7.71 -8.09
N GLU A 288 -13.09 -7.92 -6.90
CA GLU A 288 -13.85 -8.48 -5.78
C GLU A 288 -14.77 -7.42 -5.14
N SER A 289 -15.97 -7.84 -4.80
CA SER A 289 -16.91 -7.06 -3.98
C SER A 289 -16.39 -6.98 -2.55
N ARG A 290 -16.43 -5.79 -1.95
CA ARG A 290 -15.96 -5.55 -0.59
C ARG A 290 -16.90 -4.67 0.21
N ALA A 291 -17.11 -5.03 1.47
CA ALA A 291 -17.88 -4.23 2.43
C ALA A 291 -17.30 -4.37 3.84
N PHE A 292 -17.45 -3.31 4.63
CA PHE A 292 -17.00 -3.25 6.02
C PHE A 292 -18.10 -2.67 6.89
N ALA A 293 -18.18 -3.16 8.12
CA ALA A 293 -19.12 -2.64 9.11
C ALA A 293 -18.43 -2.53 10.48
N ALA A 294 -18.59 -1.39 11.14
CA ALA A 294 -18.17 -1.25 12.53
C ALA A 294 -19.11 -2.05 13.44
N SER A 295 -18.58 -2.57 14.54
CA SER A 295 -19.38 -3.18 15.60
C SER A 295 -20.30 -2.14 16.27
N ASP A 296 -21.42 -2.58 16.85
CA ASP A 296 -22.42 -1.66 17.45
C ASP A 296 -21.86 -0.80 18.60
N GLY A 297 -20.81 -1.25 19.28
CA GLY A 297 -20.29 -0.61 20.48
C GLY A 297 -19.00 0.21 20.29
N ALA A 298 -18.34 0.11 19.13
CA ALA A 298 -17.05 0.75 18.89
C ALA A 298 -16.87 1.17 17.42
N PRO A 299 -16.17 2.27 17.14
CA PRO A 299 -15.82 2.60 15.75
C PRO A 299 -14.81 1.59 15.20
N LEU A 300 -14.76 1.45 13.88
CA LEU A 300 -13.75 0.70 13.16
C LEU A 300 -12.87 1.68 12.37
N GLU A 301 -11.59 1.70 12.65
CA GLU A 301 -10.60 2.59 12.02
C GLU A 301 -9.67 1.80 11.11
N LEU A 302 -9.60 2.20 9.86
CA LEU A 302 -8.92 1.48 8.80
C LEU A 302 -7.92 2.39 8.06
N MET A 303 -6.73 1.86 7.76
CA MET A 303 -5.87 2.36 6.70
C MET A 303 -6.12 1.54 5.45
N ILE A 304 -6.33 2.22 4.31
CA ILE A 304 -6.60 1.58 3.02
C ILE A 304 -5.42 1.81 2.10
N ILE A 305 -4.85 0.74 1.55
CA ILE A 305 -3.76 0.78 0.57
C ILE A 305 -4.34 0.34 -0.77
N GLY A 306 -4.37 1.24 -1.75
CA GLY A 306 -4.90 0.98 -3.09
C GLY A 306 -3.81 0.85 -4.14
N ILE A 307 -3.80 -0.26 -4.89
CA ILE A 307 -2.82 -0.57 -5.93
C ILE A 307 -3.58 -0.90 -7.21
N ALA A 308 -3.34 -0.14 -8.27
CA ALA A 308 -3.96 -0.38 -9.57
C ALA A 308 -3.37 -1.63 -10.24
N ARG A 309 -4.17 -2.27 -11.09
CA ARG A 309 -3.78 -3.43 -11.88
C ARG A 309 -2.53 -3.15 -12.74
N ASP A 310 -2.51 -1.99 -13.39
CA ASP A 310 -1.47 -1.53 -14.30
C ASP A 310 -1.48 0.01 -14.39
N PHE A 311 -0.54 0.59 -15.15
CA PHE A 311 -0.43 2.04 -15.31
C PHE A 311 -1.62 2.67 -16.03
N GLU A 312 -2.23 1.98 -16.99
CA GLU A 312 -3.42 2.51 -17.69
C GLU A 312 -4.61 2.55 -16.73
N SER A 313 -4.78 1.55 -15.88
CA SER A 313 -5.78 1.52 -14.82
C SER A 313 -5.55 2.64 -13.78
N LYS A 314 -4.30 2.85 -13.35
CA LYS A 314 -3.93 3.98 -12.47
C LYS A 314 -4.28 5.31 -13.10
N LYS A 315 -3.89 5.53 -14.36
CA LYS A 315 -4.20 6.75 -15.11
C LYS A 315 -5.72 6.96 -15.27
N ALA A 316 -6.45 5.90 -15.58
CA ALA A 316 -7.91 5.97 -15.67
C ALA A 316 -8.51 6.37 -14.32
N TYR A 317 -8.07 5.77 -13.20
CA TYR A 317 -8.50 6.12 -11.86
C TYR A 317 -8.23 7.59 -11.51
N MET A 318 -7.05 8.11 -11.86
CA MET A 318 -6.69 9.53 -11.63
C MET A 318 -7.68 10.51 -12.28
N LEU A 319 -8.35 10.11 -13.35
CA LEU A 319 -9.33 10.94 -14.07
C LEU A 319 -10.75 10.79 -13.57
N THR A 320 -11.03 9.88 -12.63
CA THR A 320 -12.38 9.68 -12.07
C THR A 320 -12.82 10.83 -11.16
N ASP A 321 -14.13 11.04 -11.06
CA ASP A 321 -14.71 11.97 -10.10
C ASP A 321 -14.47 11.51 -8.65
N GLU A 322 -14.44 10.20 -8.42
CA GLU A 322 -14.07 9.62 -7.12
C GLU A 322 -12.70 10.11 -6.67
N ASN A 323 -11.67 9.96 -7.51
CA ASN A 323 -10.32 10.42 -7.17
C ASN A 323 -10.27 11.93 -6.95
N ARG A 324 -10.91 12.73 -7.81
CA ARG A 324 -10.97 14.19 -7.67
C ARG A 324 -11.62 14.62 -6.36
N MET A 325 -12.73 13.98 -6.00
CA MET A 325 -13.46 14.27 -4.76
C MET A 325 -12.63 13.92 -3.53
N ARG A 326 -11.93 12.77 -3.56
CA ARG A 326 -11.11 12.27 -2.44
C ARG A 326 -9.81 13.07 -2.27
N THR A 327 -9.18 13.51 -3.36
CA THR A 327 -7.93 14.29 -3.32
C THR A 327 -8.17 15.74 -2.90
N GLY A 328 -9.37 16.31 -3.19
CA GLY A 328 -9.69 17.70 -2.92
C GLY A 328 -9.03 18.66 -3.93
N PRO A 329 -9.30 19.97 -3.80
CA PRO A 329 -8.62 20.98 -4.61
C PRO A 329 -7.14 21.07 -4.22
N ARG A 330 -6.28 21.16 -5.22
CA ARG A 330 -4.84 21.42 -5.07
C ARG A 330 -4.56 22.89 -5.21
#